data_81f5e31a808426f231e66f40cd2b3700
#
_entry.id   81f5e31a808426f231e66f40cd2b3700
#
_cell.length_a   1.000
_cell.length_b   1.000
_cell.length_c   1.000
_cell.angle_alpha   90.00
_cell.angle_beta   90.00
_cell.angle_gamma   90.00
#
_symmetry.space_group_name_H-M   'P 1'
#
loop_
_entity.id
_entity.type
_entity.pdbx_description
1 polymer ?
#
loop_
_entity_poly.entity_id
_entity_poly.type
_entity_poly.pdbx_seq_one_letter_code
_entity_poly.pdbx_strand_id
1 'polypeptide(L)'
;FPVIELHNFIFRAEQKTLSELIANNGINSGIILPEMDCQNSKTYLCKDAQLTLFINGLDIGTTGLWPNGDGPEASVTWLKSNLEDCGIELEPGSIVLAGTALGLYPVKNGDEVTVHIDEQPLVSCTIKDSCT
;
A
#
# COMPACT_ATOMS: atom_id res chain seq x y z
N PHE A 1 6.87 -1.90 7.03
CA PHE A 1 6.01 -3.09 7.02
C PHE A 1 4.99 -3.02 5.87
N PRO A 2 4.52 -4.17 5.34
CA PRO A 2 3.47 -4.19 4.33
C PRO A 2 2.11 -3.83 4.95
N VAL A 3 1.26 -3.22 4.13
CA VAL A 3 -0.14 -2.90 4.48
C VAL A 3 -1.03 -3.28 3.30
N ILE A 4 -2.31 -3.51 3.56
CA ILE A 4 -3.32 -3.53 2.50
C ILE A 4 -3.92 -2.15 2.44
N GLU A 5 -3.75 -1.46 1.31
CA GLU A 5 -4.38 -0.18 1.07
C GLU A 5 -5.72 -0.40 0.35
N LEU A 6 -6.78 0.18 0.91
CA LEU A 6 -8.11 0.13 0.33
C LEU A 6 -8.38 1.41 -0.46
N HIS A 7 -8.83 1.25 -1.69
CA HIS A 7 -9.15 2.34 -2.58
C HIS A 7 -10.64 2.39 -2.86
N ASN A 8 -11.21 3.60 -2.89
CA ASN A 8 -12.59 3.81 -3.28
C ASN A 8 -12.65 4.58 -4.60
N PHE A 9 -13.13 3.93 -5.65
CA PHE A 9 -13.27 4.52 -6.98
C PHE A 9 -14.54 5.38 -7.06
N ILE A 10 -14.46 6.62 -6.60
CA ILE A 10 -15.56 7.59 -6.62
C ILE A 10 -15.60 8.44 -7.89
N PHE A 11 -14.62 8.33 -8.75
CA PHE A 11 -14.54 9.11 -9.98
C PHE A 11 -15.47 8.56 -11.07
N ARG A 12 -16.14 9.47 -11.79
CA ARG A 12 -16.99 9.13 -12.93
C ARG A 12 -16.20 9.03 -14.23
N ALA A 13 -15.04 9.68 -14.32
CA ALA A 13 -14.19 9.66 -15.51
C ALA A 13 -13.27 8.42 -15.50
N GLU A 14 -13.06 7.83 -16.68
CA GLU A 14 -12.14 6.71 -16.85
C GLU A 14 -10.67 7.11 -16.58
N GLN A 15 -10.31 8.32 -16.95
CA GLN A 15 -8.96 8.86 -16.71
C GLN A 15 -9.02 9.91 -15.61
N LYS A 16 -8.11 9.78 -14.65
CA LYS A 16 -7.94 10.69 -13.53
C LYS A 16 -6.78 11.62 -13.80
N THR A 17 -6.95 12.88 -13.48
CA THR A 17 -5.85 13.85 -13.49
C THR A 17 -5.02 13.72 -12.22
N LEU A 18 -3.75 14.15 -12.27
CA LEU A 18 -2.90 14.19 -11.08
C LEU A 18 -3.51 15.07 -9.98
N SER A 19 -4.13 16.18 -10.34
CA SER A 19 -4.78 17.08 -9.38
C SER A 19 -5.95 16.43 -8.66
N GLU A 20 -6.75 15.61 -9.36
CA GLU A 20 -7.85 14.85 -8.75
C GLU A 20 -7.31 13.77 -7.78
N LEU A 21 -6.22 13.09 -8.15
CA LEU A 21 -5.59 12.11 -7.28
C LEU A 21 -5.03 12.76 -6.01
N ILE A 22 -4.35 13.89 -6.13
CA ILE A 22 -3.84 14.64 -4.97
C ILE A 22 -4.99 15.11 -4.07
N ALA A 23 -6.03 15.71 -4.65
CA ALA A 23 -7.18 16.21 -3.91
C ALA A 23 -7.95 15.13 -3.16
N ASN A 24 -7.89 13.89 -3.63
CA ASN A 24 -8.53 12.72 -3.02
C ASN A 24 -7.54 11.79 -2.29
N ASN A 25 -6.39 12.30 -1.88
CA ASN A 25 -5.38 11.53 -1.15
C ASN A 25 -5.03 10.21 -1.85
N GLY A 26 -4.80 10.23 -3.17
CA GLY A 26 -4.51 9.03 -3.96
C GLY A 26 -5.67 8.04 -4.06
N ILE A 27 -6.93 8.50 -3.82
CA ILE A 27 -8.13 7.66 -3.69
C ILE A 27 -8.10 6.69 -2.49
N ASN A 28 -7.22 6.91 -1.55
CA ASN A 28 -7.13 6.12 -0.33
C ASN A 28 -8.43 6.21 0.48
N SER A 29 -8.93 5.05 0.87
CA SER A 29 -10.12 4.91 1.74
C SER A 29 -9.77 4.37 3.13
N GLY A 30 -8.59 3.81 3.26
CA GLY A 30 -8.09 3.26 4.52
C GLY A 30 -6.96 2.28 4.31
N ILE A 31 -6.39 1.83 5.41
CA ILE A 31 -5.31 0.84 5.42
C ILE A 31 -5.59 -0.25 6.46
N ILE A 32 -5.18 -1.46 6.15
CA ILE A 32 -5.14 -2.58 7.09
C ILE A 32 -3.67 -2.75 7.50
N LEU A 33 -3.42 -2.60 8.78
CA LEU A 33 -2.09 -2.76 9.37
C LEU A 33 -1.85 -4.23 9.75
N PRO A 34 -0.62 -4.73 9.63
CA PRO A 34 -0.25 -6.03 10.19
C PRO A 34 -0.26 -5.98 11.72
N GLU A 35 -0.16 -7.16 12.36
CA GLU A 35 0.02 -7.25 13.79
C GLU A 35 1.31 -6.54 14.26
N MET A 36 1.34 -6.11 15.52
CA MET A 36 2.44 -5.29 16.06
C MET A 36 3.82 -5.94 15.93
N ASP A 37 3.91 -7.26 16.08
CA ASP A 37 5.18 -7.99 15.94
C ASP A 37 5.72 -7.91 14.51
N CYS A 38 4.83 -7.95 13.53
CA CYS A 38 5.19 -7.79 12.13
C CYS A 38 5.60 -6.35 11.79
N GLN A 39 5.00 -5.34 12.43
CA GLN A 39 5.36 -3.93 12.22
C GLN A 39 6.80 -3.61 12.65
N ASN A 40 7.32 -4.32 13.65
CA ASN A 40 8.66 -4.13 14.19
C ASN A 40 9.75 -4.95 13.47
N SER A 41 9.37 -5.82 12.55
CA SER A 41 10.32 -6.64 11.79
C SER A 41 11.09 -5.79 10.77
N LYS A 42 12.42 -6.00 10.72
CA LYS A 42 13.29 -5.39 9.71
C LYS A 42 13.50 -6.27 8.49
N THR A 43 12.84 -7.43 8.43
CA THR A 43 12.97 -8.40 7.33
C THR A 43 12.60 -7.79 5.99
N TYR A 44 11.74 -6.79 5.97
CA TYR A 44 11.27 -6.07 4.78
C TYR A 44 12.30 -5.11 4.15
N LEU A 45 13.43 -4.92 4.78
CA LEU A 45 14.52 -4.11 4.23
C LEU A 45 15.43 -4.93 3.31
N CYS A 46 15.18 -6.24 3.18
CA CYS A 46 15.92 -7.09 2.28
C CYS A 46 15.61 -6.74 0.83
N LYS A 47 16.64 -6.43 0.05
CA LYS A 47 16.48 -6.00 -1.36
C LYS A 47 15.86 -7.07 -2.26
N ASP A 48 16.03 -8.33 -1.90
CA ASP A 48 15.59 -9.47 -2.71
C ASP A 48 14.23 -10.03 -2.26
N ALA A 49 13.60 -9.41 -1.25
CA ALA A 49 12.30 -9.86 -0.75
C ALA A 49 11.20 -9.71 -1.82
N GLN A 50 10.32 -10.72 -1.86
CA GLN A 50 9.20 -10.77 -2.81
C GLN A 50 7.89 -10.44 -2.10
N LEU A 51 7.10 -9.56 -2.70
CA LEU A 51 5.74 -9.23 -2.29
C LEU A 51 4.77 -10.04 -3.12
N THR A 52 3.90 -10.82 -2.48
CA THR A 52 2.86 -11.60 -3.16
C THR A 52 1.49 -11.23 -2.60
N LEU A 53 0.53 -11.00 -3.49
CA LEU A 53 -0.87 -10.76 -3.16
C LEU A 53 -1.70 -12.00 -3.46
N PHE A 54 -2.49 -12.42 -2.48
CA PHE A 54 -3.49 -13.47 -2.63
C PHE A 54 -4.89 -12.90 -2.45
N ILE A 55 -5.82 -13.34 -3.29
CA ILE A 55 -7.27 -13.10 -3.12
C ILE A 55 -7.97 -14.46 -3.14
N ASN A 56 -8.68 -14.79 -2.06
CA ASN A 56 -9.34 -16.09 -1.89
C ASN A 56 -8.38 -17.29 -2.05
N GLY A 57 -7.14 -17.14 -1.61
CA GLY A 57 -6.10 -18.16 -1.72
C GLY A 57 -5.48 -18.31 -3.11
N LEU A 58 -5.91 -17.50 -4.10
CA LEU A 58 -5.31 -17.48 -5.43
C LEU A 58 -4.18 -16.45 -5.47
N ASP A 59 -3.02 -16.85 -5.96
CA ASP A 59 -1.92 -15.92 -6.27
C ASP A 59 -2.35 -14.99 -7.42
N ILE A 60 -2.42 -13.70 -7.11
CA ILE A 60 -2.82 -12.65 -8.05
C ILE A 60 -1.58 -12.04 -8.72
N GLY A 61 -0.45 -12.06 -8.03
CA GLY A 61 0.81 -11.58 -8.57
C GLY A 61 1.89 -11.45 -7.52
N THR A 62 3.12 -11.63 -7.98
CA THR A 62 4.34 -11.51 -7.18
C THR A 62 5.28 -10.50 -7.83
N THR A 63 5.91 -9.67 -7.02
CA THR A 63 6.92 -8.70 -7.47
C THR A 63 7.99 -8.51 -6.42
N GLY A 64 9.16 -8.00 -6.83
CA GLY A 64 10.16 -7.54 -5.87
C GLY A 64 9.59 -6.42 -4.99
N LEU A 65 9.89 -6.48 -3.72
CA LEU A 65 9.40 -5.49 -2.74
C LEU A 65 9.86 -4.07 -3.08
N TRP A 66 11.07 -3.96 -3.64
CA TRP A 66 11.69 -2.68 -4.01
C TRP A 66 12.15 -2.70 -5.47
N PRO A 67 11.25 -2.51 -6.43
CA PRO A 67 11.56 -2.66 -7.86
C PRO A 67 12.63 -1.68 -8.35
N ASN A 68 12.79 -0.53 -7.71
CA ASN A 68 13.81 0.47 -8.07
C ASN A 68 15.12 0.35 -7.27
N GLY A 69 15.24 -0.66 -6.40
CA GLY A 69 16.49 -0.97 -5.69
C GLY A 69 16.88 -0.04 -4.53
N ASP A 70 16.21 1.10 -4.37
CA ASP A 70 16.61 2.14 -3.41
C ASP A 70 15.87 2.05 -2.06
N GLY A 71 14.93 1.14 -1.95
CA GLY A 71 14.17 0.87 -0.72
C GLY A 71 13.24 2.01 -0.27
N PRO A 72 12.65 1.87 0.93
CA PRO A 72 11.66 2.83 1.44
C PRO A 72 12.25 4.18 1.80
N GLU A 73 13.53 4.23 2.16
CA GLU A 73 14.21 5.47 2.55
C GLU A 73 14.28 6.47 1.40
N ALA A 74 14.47 6.00 0.17
CA ALA A 74 14.46 6.85 -1.01
C ALA A 74 13.10 7.51 -1.24
N SER A 75 12.01 6.75 -1.08
CA SER A 75 10.64 7.26 -1.21
C SER A 75 10.33 8.34 -0.15
N VAL A 76 10.73 8.10 1.09
CA VAL A 76 10.54 9.08 2.18
C VAL A 76 11.38 10.34 1.95
N THR A 77 12.63 10.19 1.52
CA THR A 77 13.53 11.32 1.22
C THR A 77 12.97 12.17 0.09
N TRP A 78 12.50 11.52 -0.97
CA TRP A 78 11.86 12.21 -2.09
C TRP A 78 10.60 12.97 -1.64
N LEU A 79 9.73 12.32 -0.86
CA LEU A 79 8.51 12.95 -0.36
C LEU A 79 8.83 14.18 0.50
N LYS A 80 9.79 14.07 1.43
CA LYS A 80 10.19 15.19 2.28
C LYS A 80 10.66 16.38 1.46
N SER A 81 11.53 16.18 0.47
CA SER A 81 11.99 17.25 -0.41
C SER A 81 10.84 17.92 -1.16
N ASN A 82 9.89 17.14 -1.69
CA ASN A 82 8.72 17.70 -2.38
C ASN A 82 7.79 18.50 -1.48
N LEU A 83 7.60 18.06 -0.24
CA LEU A 83 6.79 18.77 0.75
C LEU A 83 7.46 20.08 1.18
N GLU A 84 8.77 20.06 1.40
CA GLU A 84 9.57 21.25 1.72
C GLU A 84 9.46 22.32 0.64
N ASP A 85 9.51 21.93 -0.62
CA ASP A 85 9.32 22.86 -1.78
C ASP A 85 7.91 23.52 -1.77
N CYS A 86 6.94 22.87 -1.14
CA CYS A 86 5.58 23.40 -0.96
C CYS A 86 5.39 24.13 0.39
N GLY A 87 6.43 24.23 1.22
CA GLY A 87 6.34 24.81 2.57
C GLY A 87 5.55 23.91 3.55
N ILE A 88 5.48 22.61 3.30
CA ILE A 88 4.80 21.63 4.12
C ILE A 88 5.84 20.76 4.82
N GLU A 89 5.69 20.53 6.11
CA GLU A 89 6.54 19.64 6.90
C GLU A 89 5.85 18.28 7.11
N LEU A 90 6.62 17.19 6.99
CA LEU A 90 6.14 15.86 7.32
C LEU A 90 6.14 15.67 8.83
N GLU A 91 4.97 15.61 9.42
CA GLU A 91 4.80 15.50 10.87
C GLU A 91 5.34 14.18 11.42
N PRO A 92 6.00 14.21 12.61
CA PRO A 92 6.39 12.99 13.30
C PRO A 92 5.19 12.07 13.57
N GLY A 93 5.34 10.78 13.29
CA GLY A 93 4.26 9.79 13.43
C GLY A 93 3.35 9.64 12.20
N SER A 94 3.59 10.41 11.14
CA SER A 94 2.90 10.22 9.87
C SER A 94 3.15 8.83 9.30
N ILE A 95 2.11 8.21 8.74
CA ILE A 95 2.23 6.98 7.97
C ILE A 95 2.40 7.36 6.50
N VAL A 96 3.50 6.91 5.91
CA VAL A 96 3.79 7.12 4.49
C VAL A 96 3.57 5.82 3.74
N LEU A 97 2.66 5.84 2.76
CA LEU A 97 2.45 4.72 1.86
C LEU A 97 3.38 4.89 0.65
N ALA A 98 4.33 3.98 0.52
CA ALA A 98 5.34 4.04 -0.54
C ALA A 98 4.84 3.52 -1.90
N GLY A 99 3.58 3.10 -1.98
CA GLY A 99 3.00 2.51 -3.19
C GLY A 99 3.33 1.02 -3.35
N THR A 100 3.02 0.50 -4.51
CA THR A 100 3.24 -0.91 -4.85
C THR A 100 3.56 -1.07 -6.33
N ALA A 101 4.31 -2.11 -6.68
CA ALA A 101 4.51 -2.52 -8.06
C ALA A 101 3.42 -3.48 -8.58
N LEU A 102 2.52 -3.95 -7.71
CA LEU A 102 1.47 -4.91 -8.09
C LEU A 102 0.25 -4.27 -8.76
N GLY A 103 -0.04 -3.00 -8.53
CA GLY A 103 -1.23 -2.34 -9.07
C GLY A 103 -2.47 -2.49 -8.19
N LEU A 104 -3.65 -2.23 -8.80
CA LEU A 104 -4.95 -2.24 -8.13
C LEU A 104 -5.79 -3.42 -8.61
N TYR A 105 -6.42 -4.12 -7.68
CA TYR A 105 -7.25 -5.29 -7.95
C TYR A 105 -8.65 -5.10 -7.36
N PRO A 106 -9.71 -5.36 -8.14
CA PRO A 106 -11.07 -5.27 -7.63
C PRO A 106 -11.33 -6.39 -6.61
N VAL A 107 -12.01 -6.02 -5.54
CA VAL A 107 -12.47 -6.94 -4.50
C VAL A 107 -13.97 -6.73 -4.25
N LYS A 108 -14.63 -7.73 -3.70
CA LYS A 108 -16.06 -7.72 -3.38
C LYS A 108 -16.32 -8.25 -1.97
N ASN A 109 -17.53 -8.06 -1.51
CA ASN A 109 -17.97 -8.59 -0.21
C ASN A 109 -17.72 -10.09 -0.08
N GLY A 110 -17.07 -10.49 1.01
CA GLY A 110 -16.68 -11.86 1.32
C GLY A 110 -15.29 -12.26 0.82
N ASP A 111 -14.62 -11.46 0.00
CA ASP A 111 -13.26 -11.78 -0.44
C ASP A 111 -12.29 -11.69 0.73
N GLU A 112 -11.40 -12.68 0.79
CA GLU A 112 -10.26 -12.72 1.70
C GLU A 112 -9.01 -12.27 0.97
N VAL A 113 -8.35 -11.24 1.49
CA VAL A 113 -7.13 -10.66 0.91
C VAL A 113 -5.97 -10.93 1.87
N THR A 114 -4.87 -11.47 1.35
CA THR A 114 -3.66 -11.74 2.13
C THR A 114 -2.42 -11.28 1.38
N VAL A 115 -1.52 -10.60 2.09
CA VAL A 115 -0.22 -10.17 1.56
C VAL A 115 0.89 -10.95 2.25
N HIS A 116 1.76 -11.52 1.44
CA HIS A 116 2.96 -12.22 1.89
C HIS A 116 4.22 -11.42 1.54
N ILE A 117 5.21 -11.54 2.39
CA ILE A 117 6.60 -11.23 2.04
C ILE A 117 7.35 -12.55 2.04
N ASP A 118 7.95 -12.88 0.89
CA ASP A 118 8.45 -14.21 0.59
C ASP A 118 7.32 -15.25 0.77
N GLU A 119 7.48 -16.24 1.62
CA GLU A 119 6.45 -17.26 1.89
C GLU A 119 5.61 -16.97 3.16
N GLN A 120 5.84 -15.83 3.83
CA GLN A 120 5.21 -15.52 5.12
C GLN A 120 4.01 -14.60 4.95
N PRO A 121 2.80 -15.01 5.40
CA PRO A 121 1.64 -14.14 5.47
C PRO A 121 1.86 -13.09 6.56
N LEU A 122 1.66 -11.82 6.25
CA LEU A 122 1.95 -10.72 7.14
C LEU A 122 0.75 -9.84 7.47
N VAL A 123 -0.14 -9.68 6.52
CA VAL A 123 -1.37 -8.92 6.72
C VAL A 123 -2.50 -9.55 5.93
N SER A 124 -3.66 -9.67 6.55
CA SER A 124 -4.85 -10.20 5.90
C SER A 124 -6.10 -9.47 6.37
N CYS A 125 -7.12 -9.48 5.52
CA CYS A 125 -8.45 -9.00 5.88
C CYS A 125 -9.53 -9.72 5.08
N THR A 126 -10.76 -9.67 5.58
CA THR A 126 -11.96 -10.04 4.83
C THR A 126 -12.70 -8.77 4.45
N ILE A 127 -13.01 -8.61 3.18
CA ILE A 127 -13.80 -7.48 2.68
C ILE A 127 -15.25 -7.65 3.09
N LYS A 128 -15.83 -6.60 3.66
CA LYS A 128 -17.24 -6.56 4.01
C LYS A 128 -17.87 -5.27 3.53
N ASP A 129 -19.06 -5.39 2.95
CA ASP A 129 -19.85 -4.20 2.67
C ASP A 129 -20.20 -3.49 3.98
N SER A 130 -20.13 -2.17 3.98
CA SER A 130 -20.67 -1.40 5.10
C SER A 130 -22.18 -1.65 5.15
N CYS A 131 -22.66 -2.27 6.22
CA CYS A 131 -24.11 -2.30 6.49
C CYS A 131 -24.59 -0.84 6.62
N THR A 132 -25.36 -0.38 5.65
CA THR A 132 -26.16 0.84 5.76
C THR A 132 -27.29 0.66 6.78
#